data_0b26abeff5f58bd9f384b89947b2de1f
#
_entry.id   0b26abeff5f58bd9f384b89947b2de1f
#
_cell.length_a   1.000
_cell.length_b   1.000
_cell.length_c   1.000
_cell.angle_alpha   90.00
_cell.angle_beta   90.00
_cell.angle_gamma   90.00
#
_symmetry.space_group_name_H-M   'P 1'
#
loop_
_entity.id
_entity.type
_entity.pdbx_description
1 polymer ?
#
loop_
_entity_poly.entity_id
_entity_poly.type
_entity_poly.pdbx_seq_one_letter_code
_entity_poly.pdbx_strand_id
1 'polypeptide(L)'
;MAKDQYPVSDTQSPAKERYFSTFQLILLALFAALVVVAKIALRLPLQLPGHSGIFWMAIMIVAAGVVPKVGATSLVGITSGLIAAFLGMGDFGALNTFLSYTMVGVGTDLALLLLGRKPENLVIAAIAAMFGHFCKFLVKWGMGVLTGAPVGFVALGLARAMIGYVVFGALGGLLGALTLQSLHRAGFFSYLAEKK
;
A
#
# COMPACT_ATOMS: atom_id res chain seq x y z
N MET A 1 -17.09 -3.72 65.84
CA MET A 1 -16.65 -2.94 64.69
C MET A 1 -16.43 -3.90 63.51
N ALA A 2 -17.46 -4.06 62.70
CA ALA A 2 -17.39 -4.86 61.48
C ALA A 2 -16.82 -3.98 60.35
N LYS A 3 -15.72 -4.44 59.73
CA LYS A 3 -15.17 -3.82 58.50
C LYS A 3 -15.97 -4.34 57.32
N ASP A 4 -16.81 -3.49 56.77
CA ASP A 4 -17.46 -3.74 55.48
C ASP A 4 -16.39 -3.84 54.37
N GLN A 5 -16.10 -5.08 53.99
CA GLN A 5 -15.34 -5.34 52.77
C GLN A 5 -16.29 -5.23 51.58
N TYR A 6 -16.22 -4.09 50.86
CA TYR A 6 -16.84 -3.99 49.53
C TYR A 6 -16.11 -4.91 48.56
N PRO A 7 -16.81 -5.84 47.90
CA PRO A 7 -16.19 -6.62 46.84
C PRO A 7 -15.88 -5.70 45.65
N VAL A 8 -14.61 -5.45 45.43
CA VAL A 8 -14.15 -4.82 44.16
C VAL A 8 -14.47 -5.81 43.05
N SER A 9 -15.55 -5.54 42.32
CA SER A 9 -15.89 -6.29 41.11
C SER A 9 -14.89 -5.90 40.01
N ASP A 10 -13.80 -6.65 39.92
CA ASP A 10 -12.91 -6.65 38.77
C ASP A 10 -13.62 -7.28 37.54
N THR A 11 -14.65 -6.60 37.05
CA THR A 11 -15.17 -6.83 35.71
C THR A 11 -14.35 -6.04 34.69
N GLN A 12 -13.05 -6.28 34.63
CA GLN A 12 -12.30 -5.96 33.43
C GLN A 12 -12.69 -6.98 32.38
N SER A 13 -13.71 -6.64 31.61
CA SER A 13 -14.03 -7.33 30.36
C SER A 13 -12.75 -7.40 29.54
N PRO A 14 -12.30 -8.61 29.10
CA PRO A 14 -11.06 -8.71 28.33
C PRO A 14 -11.17 -7.79 27.11
N ALA A 15 -10.33 -6.77 27.06
CA ALA A 15 -10.31 -5.84 25.95
C ALA A 15 -10.06 -6.67 24.68
N LYS A 16 -11.09 -6.74 23.82
CA LYS A 16 -11.04 -7.49 22.57
C LYS A 16 -9.79 -7.06 21.82
N GLU A 17 -8.80 -7.93 21.72
CA GLU A 17 -7.53 -7.61 21.06
C GLU A 17 -7.81 -7.11 19.64
N ARG A 18 -7.52 -5.84 19.41
CA ARG A 18 -7.70 -5.23 18.08
C ARG A 18 -6.66 -5.82 17.14
N TYR A 19 -7.07 -6.26 15.97
CA TYR A 19 -6.16 -6.82 14.96
C TYR A 19 -4.98 -5.87 14.65
N PHE A 20 -5.25 -4.57 14.48
CA PHE A 20 -4.24 -3.53 14.40
C PHE A 20 -4.24 -2.69 15.68
N SER A 21 -3.05 -2.42 16.25
CA SER A 21 -2.92 -1.46 17.35
C SER A 21 -3.16 -0.04 16.83
N THR A 22 -3.53 0.89 17.72
CA THR A 22 -3.71 2.31 17.38
C THR A 22 -2.44 2.90 16.77
N PHE A 23 -1.28 2.54 17.29
CA PHE A 23 0.02 2.96 16.77
C PHE A 23 0.23 2.48 15.32
N GLN A 24 -0.08 1.21 15.03
CA GLN A 24 0.00 0.66 13.68
C GLN A 24 -0.93 1.38 12.70
N LEU A 25 -2.15 1.72 13.13
CA LEU A 25 -3.10 2.47 12.29
C LEU A 25 -2.59 3.87 11.97
N ILE A 26 -2.00 4.57 12.96
CA ILE A 26 -1.37 5.88 12.73
C ILE A 26 -0.21 5.77 11.74
N LEU A 27 0.66 4.76 11.88
CA LEU A 27 1.74 4.52 10.92
C LEU A 27 1.22 4.27 9.51
N LEU A 28 0.19 3.43 9.36
CA LEU A 28 -0.41 3.15 8.04
C LEU A 28 -1.06 4.39 7.43
N ALA A 29 -1.69 5.25 8.25
CA ALA A 29 -2.22 6.53 7.80
C ALA A 29 -1.11 7.49 7.33
N LEU A 30 0.03 7.53 8.03
CA LEU A 30 1.20 8.31 7.61
C LEU A 30 1.79 7.78 6.29
N PHE A 31 1.90 6.46 6.12
CA PHE A 31 2.32 5.87 4.85
C PHE A 31 1.33 6.20 3.73
N ALA A 32 0.02 6.21 3.99
CA ALA A 32 -0.97 6.58 3.01
C ALA A 32 -0.83 8.06 2.58
N ALA A 33 -0.62 8.96 3.52
CA ALA A 33 -0.32 10.35 3.22
C ALA A 33 0.97 10.49 2.39
N LEU A 34 2.03 9.75 2.76
CA LEU A 34 3.30 9.75 2.05
C LEU A 34 3.16 9.26 0.60
N VAL A 35 2.31 8.25 0.33
CA VAL A 35 1.99 7.79 -1.02
C VAL A 35 1.40 8.93 -1.86
N VAL A 36 0.47 9.71 -1.30
CA VAL A 36 -0.17 10.84 -2.00
C VAL A 36 0.84 11.97 -2.23
N VAL A 37 1.62 12.31 -1.21
CA VAL A 37 2.70 13.34 -1.32
C VAL A 37 3.74 12.93 -2.37
N ALA A 38 4.21 11.68 -2.35
CA ALA A 38 5.15 11.17 -3.33
C ALA A 38 4.60 11.29 -4.77
N LYS A 39 3.31 11.02 -4.97
CA LYS A 39 2.68 11.17 -6.28
C LYS A 39 2.61 12.63 -6.75
N ILE A 40 2.42 13.57 -5.84
CA ILE A 40 2.36 15.00 -6.16
C ILE A 40 3.78 15.55 -6.41
N ALA A 41 4.71 15.27 -5.48
CA ALA A 41 6.04 15.85 -5.46
C ALA A 41 6.98 15.22 -6.51
N LEU A 42 6.87 13.90 -6.72
CA LEU A 42 7.78 13.14 -7.58
C LEU A 42 7.17 12.88 -8.97
N ARG A 43 6.63 13.91 -9.59
CA ARG A 43 6.16 13.86 -10.98
C ARG A 43 7.37 13.92 -11.92
N LEU A 44 7.96 12.77 -12.21
CA LEU A 44 8.98 12.69 -13.26
C LEU A 44 8.33 12.98 -14.62
N PRO A 45 8.93 13.82 -15.47
CA PRO A 45 8.39 14.15 -16.80
C PRO A 45 8.59 13.01 -17.82
N LEU A 46 8.61 11.77 -17.34
CA LEU A 46 8.70 10.58 -18.19
C LEU A 46 7.31 10.28 -18.75
N GLN A 47 7.13 10.43 -20.05
CA GLN A 47 5.87 10.10 -20.74
C GLN A 47 5.67 8.57 -20.87
N LEU A 48 6.05 7.82 -19.83
CA LEU A 48 5.93 6.38 -19.76
C LEU A 48 4.80 5.99 -18.81
N PRO A 49 3.83 5.18 -19.25
CA PRO A 49 2.76 4.71 -18.38
C PRO A 49 3.33 3.98 -17.15
N GLY A 50 2.83 4.30 -15.96
CA GLY A 50 3.23 3.61 -14.73
C GLY A 50 4.51 4.11 -14.05
N HIS A 51 5.31 5.00 -14.67
CA HIS A 51 6.60 5.46 -14.12
C HIS A 51 6.51 6.01 -12.69
N SER A 52 5.44 6.71 -12.36
CA SER A 52 5.24 7.22 -10.99
C SER A 52 5.09 6.10 -9.95
N GLY A 53 4.92 4.85 -10.41
CA GLY A 53 4.79 3.67 -9.55
C GLY A 53 6.02 3.36 -8.71
N ILE A 54 7.22 3.73 -9.15
CA ILE A 54 8.47 3.40 -8.45
C ILE A 54 8.42 3.85 -6.98
N PHE A 55 8.11 5.11 -6.73
CA PHE A 55 8.20 5.68 -5.39
C PHE A 55 7.07 5.21 -4.48
N TRP A 56 5.83 5.25 -4.96
CA TRP A 56 4.71 4.90 -4.10
C TRP A 56 4.56 3.39 -3.90
N MET A 57 5.02 2.54 -4.85
CA MET A 57 5.15 1.09 -4.62
C MET A 57 6.25 0.78 -3.60
N ALA A 58 7.37 1.52 -3.62
CA ALA A 58 8.39 1.41 -2.58
C ALA A 58 7.80 1.71 -1.19
N ILE A 59 7.01 2.77 -1.05
CA ILE A 59 6.33 3.12 0.20
C ILE A 59 5.37 2.00 0.66
N MET A 60 4.62 1.39 -0.27
CA MET A 60 3.74 0.25 0.03
C MET A 60 4.51 -0.95 0.60
N ILE A 61 5.64 -1.32 -0.01
CA ILE A 61 6.49 -2.42 0.47
C ILE A 61 7.10 -2.09 1.84
N VAL A 62 7.56 -0.85 2.04
CA VAL A 62 8.05 -0.40 3.35
C VAL A 62 6.95 -0.48 4.42
N ALA A 63 5.73 -0.05 4.09
CA ALA A 63 4.59 -0.15 5.01
C ALA A 63 4.30 -1.60 5.40
N ALA A 64 4.38 -2.55 4.44
CA ALA A 64 4.22 -3.98 4.71
C ALA A 64 5.31 -4.55 5.63
N GLY A 65 6.54 -4.03 5.55
CA GLY A 65 7.65 -4.43 6.42
C GLY A 65 7.57 -3.83 7.82
N VAL A 66 7.18 -2.57 7.93
CA VAL A 66 7.02 -1.87 9.22
C VAL A 66 5.80 -2.38 10.00
N VAL A 67 4.72 -2.71 9.30
CA VAL A 67 3.51 -3.31 9.89
C VAL A 67 3.30 -4.70 9.27
N PRO A 68 3.93 -5.76 9.80
CA PRO A 68 3.94 -7.09 9.18
C PRO A 68 2.63 -7.85 9.42
N LYS A 69 1.49 -7.23 9.13
CA LYS A 69 0.15 -7.80 9.25
C LYS A 69 -0.57 -7.84 7.90
N VAL A 70 -1.37 -8.89 7.67
CA VAL A 70 -2.23 -8.96 6.48
C VAL A 70 -3.17 -7.76 6.48
N GLY A 71 -3.39 -7.14 5.33
CA GLY A 71 -4.22 -5.95 5.22
C GLY A 71 -3.48 -4.61 5.43
N ALA A 72 -2.18 -4.63 5.77
CA ALA A 72 -1.42 -3.40 5.98
C ALA A 72 -1.37 -2.55 4.70
N THR A 73 -0.95 -3.13 3.57
CA THR A 73 -0.92 -2.42 2.28
C THR A 73 -2.32 -2.13 1.75
N SER A 74 -3.31 -2.99 2.04
CA SER A 74 -4.72 -2.74 1.71
C SER A 74 -5.23 -1.48 2.41
N LEU A 75 -4.97 -1.30 3.71
CA LEU A 75 -5.34 -0.09 4.45
C LEU A 75 -4.63 1.15 3.90
N VAL A 76 -3.34 1.06 3.58
CA VAL A 76 -2.61 2.16 2.92
C VAL A 76 -3.25 2.48 1.57
N GLY A 77 -3.59 1.47 0.77
CA GLY A 77 -4.25 1.65 -0.54
C GLY A 77 -5.62 2.31 -0.43
N ILE A 78 -6.47 1.85 0.49
CA ILE A 78 -7.81 2.41 0.74
C ILE A 78 -7.68 3.88 1.20
N THR A 79 -6.85 4.13 2.21
CA THR A 79 -6.70 5.47 2.80
C THR A 79 -6.09 6.45 1.79
N SER A 80 -5.01 6.06 1.09
CA SER A 80 -4.41 6.91 0.04
C SER A 80 -5.35 7.10 -1.15
N GLY A 81 -6.14 6.09 -1.48
CA GLY A 81 -7.17 6.16 -2.51
C GLY A 81 -8.27 7.16 -2.18
N LEU A 82 -8.75 7.18 -0.93
CA LEU A 82 -9.70 8.18 -0.45
C LEU A 82 -9.11 9.59 -0.54
N ILE A 83 -7.92 9.82 0.02
CA ILE A 83 -7.26 11.12 -0.02
C ILE A 83 -7.06 11.59 -1.47
N ALA A 84 -6.54 10.72 -2.34
CA ALA A 84 -6.30 11.04 -3.74
C ALA A 84 -7.60 11.34 -4.52
N ALA A 85 -8.69 10.63 -4.21
CA ALA A 85 -10.00 10.86 -4.81
C ALA A 85 -10.59 12.22 -4.40
N PHE A 86 -10.50 12.58 -3.12
CA PHE A 86 -10.93 13.90 -2.62
C PHE A 86 -10.10 15.04 -3.18
N LEU A 87 -8.80 14.82 -3.43
CA LEU A 87 -7.94 15.81 -4.07
C LEU A 87 -8.10 15.89 -5.60
N GLY A 88 -9.03 15.14 -6.18
CA GLY A 88 -9.25 15.10 -7.64
C GLY A 88 -8.04 14.55 -8.42
N MET A 89 -7.23 13.71 -7.79
CA MET A 89 -6.01 13.17 -8.39
C MET A 89 -6.33 11.93 -9.22
N GLY A 90 -6.15 12.02 -10.51
CA GLY A 90 -6.22 10.83 -11.38
C GLY A 90 -7.13 11.02 -12.57
N ASP A 91 -7.02 10.07 -13.49
CA ASP A 91 -7.79 10.02 -14.71
C ASP A 91 -9.13 9.30 -14.45
N PHE A 92 -10.16 9.58 -15.19
CA PHE A 92 -11.49 8.94 -15.10
C PHE A 92 -12.26 9.14 -13.77
N GLY A 93 -11.95 10.22 -13.01
CA GLY A 93 -12.72 10.65 -11.83
C GLY A 93 -12.36 9.96 -10.51
N ALA A 94 -13.08 10.37 -9.45
CA ALA A 94 -12.78 9.98 -8.07
C ALA A 94 -12.92 8.48 -7.82
N LEU A 95 -13.96 7.85 -8.37
CA LEU A 95 -14.20 6.41 -8.20
C LEU A 95 -13.07 5.57 -8.79
N ASN A 96 -12.61 5.88 -10.01
CA ASN A 96 -11.48 5.18 -10.62
C ASN A 96 -10.20 5.38 -9.81
N THR A 97 -9.99 6.58 -9.28
CA THR A 97 -8.84 6.88 -8.42
C THR A 97 -8.87 6.03 -7.17
N PHE A 98 -9.98 6.04 -6.44
CA PHE A 98 -10.16 5.23 -5.23
C PHE A 98 -9.95 3.73 -5.51
N LEU A 99 -10.63 3.17 -6.51
CA LEU A 99 -10.52 1.75 -6.86
C LEU A 99 -9.08 1.39 -7.28
N SER A 100 -8.42 2.25 -8.06
CA SER A 100 -7.05 2.02 -8.51
C SER A 100 -6.07 1.88 -7.34
N TYR A 101 -6.14 2.75 -6.35
CA TYR A 101 -5.25 2.70 -5.18
C TYR A 101 -5.61 1.54 -4.24
N THR A 102 -6.91 1.29 -4.02
CA THR A 102 -7.38 0.15 -3.23
C THR A 102 -6.90 -1.17 -3.82
N MET A 103 -7.06 -1.37 -5.13
CA MET A 103 -6.64 -2.61 -5.79
C MET A 103 -5.12 -2.81 -5.81
N VAL A 104 -4.35 -1.73 -5.80
CA VAL A 104 -2.91 -1.83 -5.57
C VAL A 104 -2.59 -2.39 -4.20
N GLY A 105 -3.19 -1.82 -3.15
CA GLY A 105 -2.96 -2.26 -1.78
C GLY A 105 -3.37 -3.72 -1.58
N VAL A 106 -4.58 -4.08 -2.03
CA VAL A 106 -5.10 -5.46 -1.96
C VAL A 106 -4.25 -6.43 -2.77
N GLY A 107 -3.88 -6.07 -4.01
CA GLY A 107 -3.02 -6.90 -4.86
C GLY A 107 -1.64 -7.14 -4.23
N THR A 108 -1.04 -6.10 -3.65
CA THR A 108 0.26 -6.22 -2.96
C THR A 108 0.16 -7.11 -1.73
N ASP A 109 -0.89 -6.95 -0.90
CA ASP A 109 -1.10 -7.82 0.27
C ASP A 109 -1.32 -9.29 -0.13
N LEU A 110 -2.13 -9.52 -1.17
CA LEU A 110 -2.40 -10.86 -1.68
C LEU A 110 -1.11 -11.52 -2.18
N ALA A 111 -0.33 -10.82 -2.99
CA ALA A 111 0.93 -11.33 -3.49
C ALA A 111 1.93 -11.61 -2.36
N LEU A 112 2.06 -10.72 -1.37
CA LEU A 112 2.90 -10.95 -0.19
C LEU A 112 2.42 -12.15 0.63
N LEU A 113 1.10 -12.33 0.77
CA LEU A 113 0.51 -13.47 1.48
C LEU A 113 0.89 -14.78 0.79
N LEU A 114 0.75 -14.85 -0.53
CA LEU A 114 1.06 -16.05 -1.33
C LEU A 114 2.56 -16.36 -1.38
N LEU A 115 3.42 -15.33 -1.29
CA LEU A 115 4.88 -15.47 -1.36
C LEU A 115 5.56 -15.56 0.03
N GLY A 116 4.80 -15.76 1.11
CA GLY A 116 5.32 -16.00 2.46
C GLY A 116 5.70 -14.74 3.24
N ARG A 117 5.19 -13.56 2.86
CA ARG A 117 5.28 -12.27 3.60
C ARG A 117 6.68 -11.86 4.04
N LYS A 118 7.61 -11.86 3.12
CA LYS A 118 9.00 -11.39 3.33
C LYS A 118 9.27 -10.14 2.48
N PRO A 119 8.74 -8.96 2.85
CA PRO A 119 8.89 -7.73 2.06
C PRO A 119 10.33 -7.21 2.00
N GLU A 120 11.22 -7.67 2.87
CA GLU A 120 12.67 -7.42 2.84
C GLU A 120 13.41 -8.24 1.77
N ASN A 121 12.81 -9.33 1.29
CA ASN A 121 13.37 -10.12 0.20
C ASN A 121 13.15 -9.42 -1.13
N LEU A 122 14.22 -9.14 -1.87
CA LEU A 122 14.21 -8.38 -3.12
C LEU A 122 13.27 -8.99 -4.16
N VAL A 123 13.30 -10.32 -4.32
CA VAL A 123 12.49 -11.01 -5.34
C VAL A 123 11.01 -10.98 -4.95
N ILE A 124 10.70 -11.28 -3.70
CA ILE A 124 9.32 -11.29 -3.19
C ILE A 124 8.73 -9.89 -3.27
N ALA A 125 9.47 -8.86 -2.85
CA ALA A 125 9.03 -7.48 -2.90
C ALA A 125 8.81 -7.00 -4.34
N ALA A 126 9.71 -7.35 -5.26
CA ALA A 126 9.57 -7.01 -6.68
C ALA A 126 8.31 -7.64 -7.28
N ILE A 127 8.07 -8.95 -7.06
CA ILE A 127 6.90 -9.65 -7.57
C ILE A 127 5.61 -9.10 -6.94
N ALA A 128 5.59 -8.86 -5.63
CA ALA A 128 4.40 -8.35 -4.94
C ALA A 128 4.04 -6.93 -5.41
N ALA A 129 5.02 -6.05 -5.54
CA ALA A 129 4.82 -4.70 -6.03
C ALA A 129 4.43 -4.67 -7.52
N MET A 130 5.04 -5.52 -8.34
CA MET A 130 4.67 -5.73 -9.74
C MET A 130 3.21 -6.13 -9.86
N PHE A 131 2.77 -7.13 -9.11
CA PHE A 131 1.39 -7.62 -9.13
C PHE A 131 0.41 -6.56 -8.64
N GLY A 132 0.69 -5.88 -7.53
CA GLY A 132 -0.14 -4.78 -7.03
C GLY A 132 -0.26 -3.66 -8.06
N HIS A 133 0.84 -3.26 -8.69
CA HIS A 133 0.83 -2.22 -9.71
C HIS A 133 0.10 -2.65 -11.00
N PHE A 134 0.18 -3.93 -11.34
CA PHE A 134 -0.59 -4.51 -12.43
C PHE A 134 -2.10 -4.49 -12.14
N CYS A 135 -2.54 -4.75 -10.90
CA CYS A 135 -3.95 -4.61 -10.51
C CYS A 135 -4.49 -3.19 -10.79
N LYS A 136 -3.67 -2.15 -10.56
CA LYS A 136 -4.03 -0.77 -10.93
C LYS A 136 -4.24 -0.60 -12.44
N PHE A 137 -3.36 -1.20 -13.22
CA PHE A 137 -3.50 -1.18 -14.68
C PHE A 137 -4.84 -1.79 -15.10
N LEU A 138 -5.24 -2.94 -14.52
CA LEU A 138 -6.51 -3.58 -14.82
C LEU A 138 -7.71 -2.69 -14.50
N VAL A 139 -7.70 -1.99 -13.36
CA VAL A 139 -8.76 -1.03 -13.00
C VAL A 139 -8.83 0.11 -14.01
N LYS A 140 -7.70 0.72 -14.33
CA LYS A 140 -7.66 1.83 -15.31
C LYS A 140 -8.13 1.40 -16.69
N TRP A 141 -7.67 0.24 -17.15
CA TRP A 141 -8.07 -0.32 -18.43
C TRP A 141 -9.56 -0.64 -18.47
N GLY A 142 -10.07 -1.32 -17.44
CA GLY A 142 -11.49 -1.65 -17.31
C GLY A 142 -12.37 -0.40 -17.30
N MET A 143 -11.98 0.64 -16.57
CA MET A 143 -12.70 1.92 -16.57
C MET A 143 -12.65 2.60 -17.94
N GLY A 144 -11.51 2.55 -18.64
CA GLY A 144 -11.38 3.07 -20.00
C GLY A 144 -12.37 2.39 -20.98
N VAL A 145 -12.50 1.07 -20.90
CA VAL A 145 -13.47 0.30 -21.71
C VAL A 145 -14.91 0.67 -21.33
N LEU A 146 -15.23 0.73 -20.04
CA LEU A 146 -16.58 1.05 -19.53
C LEU A 146 -17.03 2.48 -19.88
N THR A 147 -16.10 3.42 -19.98
CA THR A 147 -16.39 4.82 -20.35
C THR A 147 -16.43 5.06 -21.86
N GLY A 148 -16.36 3.99 -22.66
CA GLY A 148 -16.53 4.07 -24.12
C GLY A 148 -15.29 4.56 -24.86
N ALA A 149 -14.09 4.44 -24.30
CA ALA A 149 -12.86 4.73 -25.03
C ALA A 149 -12.76 3.81 -26.26
N PRO A 150 -12.36 4.33 -27.46
CA PRO A 150 -12.24 3.51 -28.67
C PRO A 150 -11.36 2.29 -28.45
N VAL A 151 -11.90 1.10 -28.67
CA VAL A 151 -11.21 -0.18 -28.41
C VAL A 151 -9.86 -0.26 -29.12
N GLY A 152 -9.77 0.26 -30.33
CA GLY A 152 -8.52 0.32 -31.08
C GLY A 152 -7.44 1.17 -30.42
N PHE A 153 -7.79 2.33 -29.86
CA PHE A 153 -6.88 3.19 -29.11
C PHE A 153 -6.40 2.51 -27.80
N VAL A 154 -7.36 1.88 -27.10
CA VAL A 154 -7.07 1.12 -25.87
C VAL A 154 -6.14 -0.05 -26.17
N ALA A 155 -6.33 -0.78 -27.28
CA ALA A 155 -5.51 -1.92 -27.65
C ALA A 155 -4.09 -1.53 -28.06
N LEU A 156 -3.92 -0.44 -28.83
CA LEU A 156 -2.58 0.03 -29.27
C LEU A 156 -1.68 0.46 -28.10
N GLY A 157 -2.27 1.07 -27.06
CA GLY A 157 -1.54 1.47 -25.86
C GLY A 157 -1.36 0.37 -24.81
N LEU A 158 -2.10 -0.75 -24.95
CA LEU A 158 -2.24 -1.78 -23.92
C LEU A 158 -0.90 -2.44 -23.56
N ALA A 159 -0.19 -2.95 -24.54
CA ALA A 159 1.07 -3.65 -24.30
C ALA A 159 2.13 -2.74 -23.66
N ARG A 160 2.29 -1.51 -24.20
CA ARG A 160 3.21 -0.51 -23.65
C ARG A 160 2.84 -0.11 -22.23
N ALA A 161 1.56 0.10 -21.96
CA ALA A 161 1.09 0.43 -20.63
C ALA A 161 1.31 -0.75 -19.66
N MET A 162 0.93 -1.96 -20.03
CA MET A 162 1.10 -3.16 -19.21
C MET A 162 2.58 -3.36 -18.83
N ILE A 163 3.49 -3.32 -19.81
CA ILE A 163 4.93 -3.44 -19.55
C ILE A 163 5.40 -2.35 -18.58
N GLY A 164 4.98 -1.09 -18.78
CA GLY A 164 5.33 0.01 -17.90
C GLY A 164 4.88 -0.23 -16.46
N TYR A 165 3.63 -0.66 -16.25
CA TYR A 165 3.12 -0.96 -14.90
C TYR A 165 3.88 -2.11 -14.25
N VAL A 166 4.20 -3.17 -14.99
CA VAL A 166 4.96 -4.31 -14.49
C VAL A 166 6.39 -3.89 -14.10
N VAL A 167 7.12 -3.25 -15.01
CA VAL A 167 8.53 -2.86 -14.80
C VAL A 167 8.66 -1.85 -13.67
N PHE A 168 7.87 -0.77 -13.68
CA PHE A 168 7.96 0.25 -12.65
C PHE A 168 7.40 -0.24 -11.30
N GLY A 169 6.47 -1.18 -11.29
CA GLY A 169 6.05 -1.87 -10.09
C GLY A 169 7.19 -2.68 -9.47
N ALA A 170 7.89 -3.50 -10.28
CA ALA A 170 9.02 -4.29 -9.83
C ALA A 170 10.17 -3.41 -9.30
N LEU A 171 10.52 -2.33 -10.01
CA LEU A 171 11.55 -1.37 -9.56
C LEU A 171 11.16 -0.72 -8.22
N GLY A 172 9.89 -0.36 -8.05
CA GLY A 172 9.38 0.15 -6.78
C GLY A 172 9.48 -0.89 -5.65
N GLY A 173 9.18 -2.15 -5.94
CA GLY A 173 9.35 -3.26 -5.00
C GLY A 173 10.79 -3.45 -4.55
N LEU A 174 11.74 -3.43 -5.49
CA LEU A 174 13.18 -3.51 -5.21
C LEU A 174 13.63 -2.33 -4.33
N LEU A 175 13.23 -1.10 -4.68
CA LEU A 175 13.55 0.09 -3.89
C LEU A 175 13.00 -0.01 -2.46
N GLY A 176 11.77 -0.48 -2.30
CA GLY A 176 11.14 -0.70 -0.99
C GLY A 176 11.88 -1.74 -0.15
N ALA A 177 12.26 -2.87 -0.75
CA ALA A 177 13.02 -3.92 -0.06
C ALA A 177 14.43 -3.44 0.36
N LEU A 178 15.13 -2.70 -0.51
CA LEU A 178 16.42 -2.08 -0.17
C LEU A 178 16.29 -1.08 0.98
N THR A 179 15.23 -0.28 0.98
CA THR A 179 14.92 0.63 2.08
C THR A 179 14.69 -0.12 3.38
N LEU A 180 13.92 -1.24 3.36
CA LEU A 180 13.70 -2.07 4.54
C LEU A 180 15.00 -2.70 5.05
N GLN A 181 15.85 -3.22 4.16
CA GLN A 181 17.16 -3.76 4.55
C GLN A 181 18.04 -2.68 5.19
N SER A 182 18.00 -1.46 4.68
CA SER A 182 18.73 -0.31 5.26
C SER A 182 18.19 0.06 6.64
N LEU A 183 16.86 0.07 6.83
CA LEU A 183 16.23 0.31 8.13
C LEU A 183 16.57 -0.79 9.15
N HIS A 184 16.63 -2.05 8.72
CA HIS A 184 17.07 -3.15 9.57
C HIS A 184 18.53 -2.97 10.03
N ARG A 185 19.44 -2.63 9.11
CA ARG A 185 20.85 -2.38 9.43
C ARG A 185 21.04 -1.18 10.36
N ALA A 186 20.19 -0.15 10.24
CA ALA A 186 20.20 1.03 11.10
C ALA A 186 19.59 0.78 12.51
N GLY A 187 19.10 -0.42 12.82
CA GLY A 187 18.50 -0.74 14.12
C GLY A 187 17.11 -0.19 14.35
N PHE A 188 16.43 0.31 13.33
CA PHE A 188 15.10 0.92 13.45
C PHE A 188 14.06 -0.01 14.09
N PHE A 189 14.08 -1.30 13.76
CA PHE A 189 13.14 -2.29 14.30
C PHE A 189 13.44 -2.67 15.74
N SER A 190 14.70 -2.66 16.16
CA SER A 190 15.10 -2.86 17.55
C SER A 190 14.57 -1.76 18.45
N TYR A 191 14.69 -0.50 18.00
CA TYR A 191 14.14 0.65 18.69
C TYR A 191 12.60 0.61 18.83
N LEU A 192 11.89 0.12 17.83
CA LEU A 192 10.43 -0.06 17.90
C LEU A 192 10.01 -1.20 18.84
N ALA A 193 10.82 -2.24 18.96
CA ALA A 193 10.54 -3.38 19.84
C ALA A 193 10.73 -3.00 21.32
N GLU A 194 11.69 -2.12 21.64
CA GLU A 194 12.00 -1.68 23.01
C GLU A 194 10.92 -0.75 23.60
N LYS A 195 10.08 -0.13 22.73
CA LYS A 195 9.00 0.78 23.14
C LYS A 195 7.62 0.12 23.25
N LYS A 196 7.52 -1.19 23.13
CA LYS A 196 6.28 -1.97 23.37
C LYS A 196 6.25 -2.49 24.79
#